data_6e5cf64e4c8a79287101122872b24b0f
#
_entry.id   6e5cf64e4c8a79287101122872b24b0f
#
_cell.length_a   1.000
_cell.length_b   1.000
_cell.length_c   1.000
_cell.angle_alpha   90.00
_cell.angle_beta   90.00
_cell.angle_gamma   90.00
#
_symmetry.space_group_name_H-M   'P 1'
#
loop_
_entity.id
_entity.type
_entity.pdbx_description
1 polymer ?
#
loop_
_entity_poly.entity_id
_entity_poly.type
_entity_poly.pdbx_seq_one_letter_code
_entity_poly.pdbx_strand_id
1 'polypeptide(L)'
;MPEKMFERYCESSDRVAWFYKNGDKGIEYFSIIYTDNFGKQKSFYPDYVIGDVNNNVWIIETKGGFTKTGNSEDIDKYTAKKFGVLKNYVDKYELKGGIVRQDKQSGELCICTENYSEDIKSDAWVLLSQVL
;
A
#
# COMPACT_ATOMS: atom_id res chain seq x y z
N MET A 1 9.22 12.00 0.05
CA MET A 1 8.36 11.17 -0.80
C MET A 1 8.21 9.78 -0.19
N PRO A 2 6.98 9.32 0.06
CA PRO A 2 6.75 8.02 0.70
C PRO A 2 7.29 6.84 -0.09
N GLU A 3 7.25 6.90 -1.43
CA GLU A 3 7.79 5.83 -2.26
C GLU A 3 9.28 5.60 -2.02
N LYS A 4 10.07 6.67 -2.03
CA LYS A 4 11.51 6.57 -1.78
C LYS A 4 11.80 6.12 -0.35
N MET A 5 11.03 6.59 0.60
CA MET A 5 11.16 6.20 1.99
C MET A 5 10.82 4.72 2.17
N PHE A 6 9.77 4.25 1.48
CA PHE A 6 9.39 2.85 1.49
C PHE A 6 10.48 1.97 0.85
N GLU A 7 11.05 2.40 -0.27
CA GLU A 7 12.14 1.66 -0.92
C GLU A 7 13.36 1.53 -0.01
N ARG A 8 13.73 2.63 0.67
CA ARG A 8 14.84 2.59 1.65
C ARG A 8 14.53 1.64 2.79
N TYR A 9 13.29 1.64 3.25
CA TYR A 9 12.85 0.71 4.28
C TYR A 9 13.02 -0.74 3.81
N CYS A 10 12.57 -1.06 2.60
CA CYS A 10 12.71 -2.41 2.04
C CYS A 10 14.17 -2.83 1.90
N GLU A 11 15.04 -1.91 1.48
CA GLU A 11 16.47 -2.19 1.32
C GLU A 11 17.16 -2.48 2.65
N SER A 12 16.70 -1.89 3.74
CA SER A 12 17.31 -2.02 5.06
C SER A 12 16.64 -3.03 5.97
N SER A 13 15.45 -3.52 5.62
CA SER A 13 14.70 -4.43 6.48
C SER A 13 15.21 -5.87 6.36
N ASP A 14 15.46 -6.49 7.51
CA ASP A 14 15.84 -7.91 7.56
C ASP A 14 14.70 -8.86 7.18
N ARG A 15 13.48 -8.37 7.12
CA ARG A 15 12.29 -9.18 6.80
C ARG A 15 11.95 -9.15 5.32
N VAL A 16 12.51 -8.21 4.55
CA VAL A 16 12.24 -8.10 3.11
C VAL A 16 13.32 -8.85 2.35
N ALA A 17 12.91 -9.89 1.61
CA ALA A 17 13.84 -10.66 0.78
C ALA A 17 14.08 -10.00 -0.57
N TRP A 18 13.01 -9.43 -1.17
CA TRP A 18 13.08 -8.73 -2.44
C TRP A 18 11.88 -7.79 -2.58
N PHE A 19 12.01 -6.78 -3.45
CA PHE A 19 10.88 -5.97 -3.84
C PHE A 19 10.93 -5.61 -5.32
N TYR A 20 9.76 -5.42 -5.91
CA TYR A 20 9.58 -5.02 -7.29
C TYR A 20 8.73 -3.75 -7.33
N LYS A 21 9.25 -2.70 -7.97
CA LYS A 21 8.50 -1.47 -8.18
C LYS A 21 7.71 -1.59 -9.48
N ASN A 22 6.39 -1.62 -9.37
CA ASN A 22 5.50 -1.68 -10.52
C ASN A 22 5.52 -0.32 -11.23
N GLY A 23 5.57 -0.34 -12.55
CA GLY A 23 5.62 0.89 -13.34
C GLY A 23 7.01 1.51 -13.45
N ASP A 24 8.06 0.84 -12.94
CA ASP A 24 9.42 1.35 -13.07
C ASP A 24 9.81 1.42 -14.55
N LYS A 25 10.43 2.55 -14.93
CA LYS A 25 10.80 2.82 -16.33
C LYS A 25 9.60 2.77 -17.29
N GLY A 26 8.40 3.08 -16.79
CA GLY A 26 7.19 3.10 -17.61
C GLY A 26 6.60 1.74 -17.91
N ILE A 27 7.06 0.69 -17.25
CA ILE A 27 6.56 -0.67 -17.44
C ILE A 27 5.72 -1.09 -16.24
N GLU A 28 4.45 -1.46 -16.51
CA GLU A 28 3.51 -1.90 -15.47
C GLU A 28 3.10 -3.34 -15.79
N TYR A 29 3.74 -4.30 -15.12
CA TYR A 29 3.49 -5.73 -15.36
C TYR A 29 2.38 -6.31 -14.49
N PHE A 30 1.97 -5.61 -13.44
CA PHE A 30 0.99 -6.13 -12.50
C PHE A 30 -0.18 -5.17 -12.36
N SER A 31 -1.39 -5.69 -12.58
CA SER A 31 -2.62 -4.94 -12.32
C SER A 31 -3.68 -5.84 -11.73
N ILE A 32 -4.57 -5.24 -10.96
CA ILE A 32 -5.76 -5.89 -10.43
C ILE A 32 -6.95 -5.37 -11.23
N ILE A 33 -7.68 -6.28 -11.87
CA ILE A 33 -8.86 -5.92 -12.65
C ILE A 33 -10.09 -6.08 -11.76
N TYR A 34 -10.94 -5.07 -11.76
CA TYR A 34 -12.16 -5.06 -10.96
C TYR A 34 -13.29 -4.39 -11.75
N THR A 35 -14.52 -4.61 -11.30
CA THR A 35 -15.70 -3.97 -11.89
C THR A 35 -16.16 -2.84 -10.97
N ASP A 36 -16.36 -1.65 -11.53
CA ASP A 36 -16.84 -0.50 -10.76
C ASP A 36 -18.35 -0.58 -10.53
N ASN A 37 -18.89 0.45 -9.86
CA ASN A 37 -20.31 0.50 -9.50
C ASN A 37 -21.23 0.64 -10.72
N PHE A 38 -20.68 0.97 -11.89
CA PHE A 38 -21.43 1.13 -13.13
C PHE A 38 -21.28 -0.08 -14.06
N GLY A 39 -20.65 -1.16 -13.58
CA GLY A 39 -20.44 -2.36 -14.37
C GLY A 39 -19.27 -2.27 -15.33
N LYS A 40 -18.47 -1.20 -15.29
CA LYS A 40 -17.29 -1.05 -16.15
C LYS A 40 -16.08 -1.74 -15.53
N GLN A 41 -15.31 -2.41 -16.38
CA GLN A 41 -14.05 -3.02 -15.97
C GLN A 41 -12.97 -1.95 -15.85
N LYS A 42 -12.25 -1.97 -14.73
CA LYS A 42 -11.18 -1.04 -14.42
C LYS A 42 -9.92 -1.80 -14.03
N SER A 43 -8.78 -1.13 -14.16
CA SER A 43 -7.49 -1.67 -13.72
C SER A 43 -6.93 -0.81 -12.60
N PHE A 44 -6.38 -1.48 -11.58
CA PHE A 44 -5.65 -0.85 -10.49
C PHE A 44 -4.21 -1.36 -10.53
N TYR A 45 -3.24 -0.44 -10.53
CA TYR A 45 -1.82 -0.75 -10.58
C TYR A 45 -1.19 -0.43 -9.23
N PRO A 46 -1.03 -1.43 -8.33
CA PRO A 46 -0.32 -1.20 -7.07
C PRO A 46 1.13 -0.79 -7.31
N ASP A 47 1.70 -0.06 -6.36
CA ASP A 47 3.05 0.47 -6.52
C ASP A 47 4.15 -0.58 -6.41
N TYR A 48 3.97 -1.55 -5.50
CA TYR A 48 5.03 -2.52 -5.18
C TYR A 48 4.51 -3.93 -4.98
N VAL A 49 5.37 -4.89 -5.31
CA VAL A 49 5.22 -6.30 -4.91
C VAL A 49 6.44 -6.66 -4.08
N ILE A 50 6.22 -7.21 -2.90
CA ILE A 50 7.28 -7.49 -1.92
C ILE A 50 7.27 -8.98 -1.59
N GLY A 51 8.46 -9.60 -1.56
CA GLY A 51 8.61 -10.94 -0.98
C GLY A 51 9.29 -10.81 0.38
N ASP A 52 8.69 -11.38 1.44
CA ASP A 52 9.33 -11.39 2.75
C ASP A 52 10.14 -12.67 2.95
N VAL A 53 10.91 -12.71 4.05
CA VAL A 53 11.80 -13.84 4.34
C VAL A 53 11.04 -15.11 4.73
N ASN A 54 9.74 -15.01 4.98
CA ASN A 54 8.85 -16.14 5.30
C ASN A 54 8.07 -16.63 4.08
N ASN A 55 8.49 -16.21 2.88
CA ASN A 55 7.86 -16.57 1.60
C ASN A 55 6.44 -16.02 1.42
N ASN A 56 6.07 -14.97 2.14
CA ASN A 56 4.82 -14.26 1.88
C ASN A 56 5.04 -13.21 0.80
N VAL A 57 4.03 -13.03 -0.04
CA VAL A 57 4.02 -11.98 -1.06
C VAL A 57 3.06 -10.88 -0.62
N TRP A 58 3.55 -9.64 -0.67
CA TRP A 58 2.81 -8.44 -0.27
C TRP A 58 2.56 -7.56 -1.48
N ILE A 59 1.33 -7.08 -1.61
CA ILE A 59 0.95 -6.10 -2.62
C ILE A 59 0.76 -4.78 -1.90
N ILE A 60 1.55 -3.78 -2.25
CA ILE A 60 1.62 -2.51 -1.52
C ILE A 60 1.27 -1.34 -2.42
N GLU A 61 0.40 -0.49 -1.93
CA GLU A 61 0.12 0.82 -2.49
C GLU A 61 0.62 1.88 -1.52
N THR A 62 1.33 2.89 -2.01
CA THR A 62 1.82 3.99 -1.16
C THR A 62 0.97 5.24 -1.40
N LYS A 63 0.76 6.02 -0.33
CA LYS A 63 0.08 7.31 -0.40
C LYS A 63 0.95 8.36 0.30
N GLY A 64 1.20 9.46 -0.37
CA GLY A 64 2.15 10.46 0.08
C GLY A 64 1.58 11.85 0.25
N GLY A 65 2.48 12.80 0.59
CA GLY A 65 2.13 14.18 0.87
C GLY A 65 1.44 14.33 2.22
N PHE A 66 1.20 15.60 2.60
CA PHE A 66 0.46 15.91 3.83
C PHE A 66 -0.47 17.07 3.55
N THR A 67 -1.74 16.94 3.96
CA THR A 67 -2.68 18.06 4.01
C THR A 67 -2.43 18.87 5.29
N LYS A 68 -3.16 19.99 5.44
CA LYS A 68 -3.09 20.82 6.66
C LYS A 68 -3.45 20.03 7.93
N THR A 69 -4.31 19.01 7.80
CA THR A 69 -4.73 18.17 8.92
C THR A 69 -3.82 16.99 9.17
N GLY A 70 -2.76 16.82 8.36
CA GLY A 70 -1.82 15.72 8.50
C GLY A 70 -2.14 14.48 7.68
N ASN A 71 -3.27 14.47 6.95
CA ASN A 71 -3.58 13.38 6.03
C ASN A 71 -2.71 13.46 4.77
N SER A 72 -2.56 12.35 4.08
CA SER A 72 -1.82 12.32 2.82
C SER A 72 -2.55 13.10 1.73
N GLU A 73 -1.81 13.88 0.93
CA GLU A 73 -2.39 14.72 -0.12
C GLU A 73 -3.07 13.91 -1.21
N ASP A 74 -2.58 12.72 -1.52
CA ASP A 74 -3.12 11.87 -2.58
C ASP A 74 -4.19 10.90 -2.09
N ILE A 75 -4.65 11.04 -0.86
CA ILE A 75 -5.85 10.36 -0.38
C ILE A 75 -7.07 11.12 -0.88
N ASP A 76 -7.95 10.40 -1.57
CA ASP A 76 -9.17 10.96 -2.13
C ASP A 76 -10.35 10.02 -1.88
N LYS A 77 -11.51 10.35 -2.43
CA LYS A 77 -12.74 9.57 -2.26
C LYS A 77 -12.65 8.16 -2.85
N TYR A 78 -11.68 7.90 -3.71
CA TYR A 78 -11.49 6.59 -4.35
C TYR A 78 -10.51 5.69 -3.59
N THR A 79 -9.79 6.21 -2.60
CA THR A 79 -8.78 5.44 -1.86
C THR A 79 -9.41 4.26 -1.13
N ALA A 80 -10.54 4.47 -0.46
CA ALA A 80 -11.26 3.38 0.21
C ALA A 80 -11.68 2.29 -0.76
N LYS A 81 -12.13 2.66 -1.97
CA LYS A 81 -12.50 1.69 -3.01
C LYS A 81 -11.29 0.88 -3.47
N LYS A 82 -10.17 1.54 -3.71
CA LYS A 82 -8.93 0.88 -4.10
C LYS A 82 -8.43 -0.07 -3.01
N PHE A 83 -8.55 0.35 -1.75
CA PHE A 83 -8.21 -0.52 -0.62
C PHE A 83 -9.09 -1.79 -0.64
N GLY A 84 -10.39 -1.64 -0.85
CA GLY A 84 -11.31 -2.77 -0.93
C GLY A 84 -10.95 -3.73 -2.07
N VAL A 85 -10.60 -3.20 -3.23
CA VAL A 85 -10.15 -3.97 -4.39
C VAL A 85 -8.86 -4.74 -4.05
N LEU A 86 -7.90 -4.07 -3.44
CA LEU A 86 -6.64 -4.69 -3.01
C LEU A 86 -6.88 -5.79 -1.98
N LYS A 87 -7.69 -5.50 -0.96
CA LYS A 87 -8.01 -6.45 0.11
C LYS A 87 -8.68 -7.71 -0.43
N ASN A 88 -9.65 -7.56 -1.32
CA ASN A 88 -10.33 -8.69 -1.96
C ASN A 88 -9.35 -9.56 -2.75
N TYR A 89 -8.43 -8.91 -3.47
CA TYR A 89 -7.44 -9.63 -4.26
C TYR A 89 -6.49 -10.44 -3.38
N VAL A 90 -5.90 -9.81 -2.34
CA VAL A 90 -4.94 -10.51 -1.49
C VAL A 90 -5.60 -11.64 -0.69
N ASP A 91 -6.85 -11.46 -0.25
CA ASP A 91 -7.59 -12.52 0.44
C ASP A 91 -7.88 -13.70 -0.50
N LYS A 92 -8.28 -13.41 -1.74
CA LYS A 92 -8.58 -14.45 -2.73
C LYS A 92 -7.39 -15.33 -3.04
N TYR A 93 -6.21 -14.74 -3.13
CA TYR A 93 -4.99 -15.45 -3.53
C TYR A 93 -4.07 -15.78 -2.36
N GLU A 94 -4.55 -15.63 -1.13
CA GLU A 94 -3.80 -15.91 0.09
C GLU A 94 -2.47 -15.14 0.15
N LEU A 95 -2.51 -13.89 -0.29
CA LEU A 95 -1.41 -12.94 -0.24
C LEU A 95 -1.60 -12.00 0.95
N LYS A 96 -0.65 -11.08 1.10
CA LYS A 96 -0.74 -9.99 2.07
C LYS A 96 -0.69 -8.66 1.32
N GLY A 97 -1.09 -7.59 1.97
CA GLY A 97 -1.01 -6.29 1.33
C GLY A 97 -1.71 -5.21 2.11
N GLY A 98 -1.53 -4.00 1.65
CA GLY A 98 -2.15 -2.85 2.27
C GLY A 98 -1.66 -1.54 1.66
N ILE A 99 -2.10 -0.44 2.27
CA ILE A 99 -1.68 0.90 1.92
C ILE A 99 -0.65 1.37 2.94
N VAL A 100 0.48 1.91 2.46
CA VAL A 100 1.55 2.46 3.29
C VAL A 100 1.51 3.98 3.23
N ARG A 101 1.58 4.62 4.39
CA ARG A 101 1.63 6.08 4.55
C ARG A 101 2.70 6.45 5.57
N GLN A 102 3.20 7.68 5.48
CA GLN A 102 4.06 8.25 6.51
C GLN A 102 3.19 9.01 7.52
N ASP A 103 3.41 8.76 8.81
CA ASP A 103 2.80 9.57 9.87
C ASP A 103 3.60 10.87 9.98
N LYS A 104 2.92 12.00 9.80
CA LYS A 104 3.55 13.33 9.85
C LYS A 104 4.21 13.62 11.21
N GLN A 105 3.60 13.19 12.31
CA GLN A 105 4.10 13.49 13.66
C GLN A 105 5.32 12.66 14.01
N SER A 106 5.27 11.35 13.78
CA SER A 106 6.39 10.46 14.12
C SER A 106 7.43 10.35 13.00
N GLY A 107 7.05 10.67 11.77
CA GLY A 107 7.90 10.46 10.60
C GLY A 107 8.02 9.02 10.16
N GLU A 108 7.36 8.09 10.83
CA GLU A 108 7.46 6.67 10.56
C GLU A 108 6.46 6.20 9.53
N LEU A 109 6.79 5.11 8.85
CA LEU A 109 5.86 4.47 7.90
C LEU A 109 4.87 3.59 8.66
N CYS A 110 3.60 3.72 8.26
CA CYS A 110 2.48 2.95 8.80
C CYS A 110 1.79 2.21 7.66
N ILE A 111 1.13 1.12 8.00
CA ILE A 111 0.40 0.30 7.02
C ILE A 111 -1.01 0.00 7.52
N CYS A 112 -1.96 0.02 6.60
CA CYS A 112 -3.33 -0.43 6.82
C CYS A 112 -3.56 -1.71 6.02
N THR A 113 -3.89 -2.81 6.70
CA THR A 113 -4.06 -4.12 6.07
C THR A 113 -5.47 -4.70 6.21
N GLU A 114 -6.28 -4.18 7.14
CA GLU A 114 -7.59 -4.76 7.43
C GLU A 114 -8.74 -3.81 7.12
N ASN A 115 -9.05 -2.91 8.02
CA ASN A 115 -10.20 -2.00 7.87
C ASN A 115 -9.69 -0.60 7.56
N TYR A 116 -10.01 -0.10 6.37
CA TYR A 116 -9.50 1.19 5.94
C TYR A 116 -10.12 2.34 6.74
N SER A 117 -9.28 3.31 7.12
CA SER A 117 -9.67 4.59 7.68
C SER A 117 -8.74 5.67 7.12
N GLU A 118 -9.26 6.84 6.81
CA GLU A 118 -8.43 7.99 6.42
C GLU A 118 -7.65 8.56 7.60
N ASP A 119 -8.12 8.31 8.83
CA ASP A 119 -7.49 8.81 10.05
C ASP A 119 -6.29 7.92 10.41
N ILE A 120 -5.08 8.45 10.19
CA ILE A 120 -3.85 7.70 10.47
C ILE A 120 -3.66 7.42 11.97
N LYS A 121 -4.40 8.11 12.83
CA LYS A 121 -4.37 7.86 14.28
C LYS A 121 -5.30 6.73 14.71
N SER A 122 -6.15 6.23 13.81
CA SER A 122 -7.04 5.13 14.14
C SER A 122 -6.28 3.82 14.27
N ASP A 123 -6.91 2.82 14.88
CA ASP A 123 -6.34 1.48 15.05
C ASP A 123 -6.16 0.72 13.73
N ALA A 124 -6.71 1.26 12.63
CA ALA A 124 -6.54 0.68 11.30
C ALA A 124 -5.09 0.74 10.82
N TRP A 125 -4.30 1.68 11.34
CA TRP A 125 -2.92 1.91 10.93
C TRP A 125 -1.95 1.45 12.02
N VAL A 126 -1.00 0.60 11.64
CA VAL A 126 0.05 0.11 12.53
C VAL A 126 1.41 0.44 11.93
N LEU A 127 2.45 0.46 12.75
CA LEU A 127 3.80 0.68 12.23
C LEU A 127 4.19 -0.41 11.24
N LEU A 128 4.76 0.00 10.11
CA LEU A 128 5.22 -0.95 9.10
C LEU A 128 6.23 -1.93 9.68
N SER A 129 7.11 -1.47 10.55
CA SER A 129 8.12 -2.31 11.20
C SER A 129 7.56 -3.42 12.09
N GLN A 130 6.28 -3.33 12.46
CA GLN A 130 5.64 -4.39 13.25
C GLN A 130 5.20 -5.57 12.38
N VAL A 131 5.05 -5.39 11.09
CA VAL A 131 4.52 -6.42 10.20
C VAL A 131 5.48 -6.78 9.07
N LEU A 132 6.33 -5.89 8.66
CA LEU A 132 7.26 -6.07 7.55
C LEU A 132 8.61 -5.37 7.83
#